data_f60417093d2a314e74c2314e0eb7f85c
#
_entry.id   f60417093d2a314e74c2314e0eb7f85c
#
_cell.length_a   1.000
_cell.length_b   1.000
_cell.length_c   1.000
_cell.angle_alpha   90.00
_cell.angle_beta   90.00
_cell.angle_gamma   90.00
#
_symmetry.space_group_name_H-M   'P 1'
#
loop_
_entity.id
_entity.type
_entity.pdbx_description
1 polymer ?
#
loop_
_entity_poly.entity_id
_entity_poly.type
_entity_poly.pdbx_seq_one_letter_code
_entity_poly.pdbx_strand_id
1 'polypeptide(L)'
;MTHTIENMNRINSVSQELVNLLSESNLDLDCISAKLNEREALIEQLSSLPPELDAPVTVTERLLELKIMFSKLNGIIMTHLFGLVKTKGEELAHVQTQRKAIQSYQFQL
;
A
#
# COMPACT_ATOMS: atom_id res chain seq x y z
N MET A 1 -18.37 2.66 -9.76
CA MET A 1 -17.65 1.39 -9.92
C MET A 1 -16.23 1.57 -10.40
N THR A 2 -16.08 2.26 -11.51
CA THR A 2 -14.77 2.57 -12.05
C THR A 2 -13.82 3.21 -11.03
N HIS A 3 -14.33 4.04 -10.14
CA HIS A 3 -13.51 4.75 -9.15
C HIS A 3 -12.80 3.81 -8.19
N THR A 4 -13.47 2.74 -7.75
CA THR A 4 -12.87 1.76 -6.85
C THR A 4 -11.73 1.01 -7.54
N ILE A 5 -11.97 0.55 -8.78
CA ILE A 5 -10.96 -0.14 -9.57
C ILE A 5 -9.77 0.78 -9.86
N GLU A 6 -10.04 2.02 -10.27
CA GLU A 6 -8.99 3.00 -10.55
C GLU A 6 -8.14 3.26 -9.31
N ASN A 7 -8.78 3.45 -8.15
CA ASN A 7 -8.05 3.66 -6.90
C ASN A 7 -7.20 2.46 -6.52
N MET A 8 -7.76 1.24 -6.65
CA MET A 8 -6.99 0.02 -6.36
C MET A 8 -5.80 -0.13 -7.29
N ASN A 9 -5.98 0.17 -8.58
CA ASN A 9 -4.89 0.15 -9.55
C ASN A 9 -3.79 1.13 -9.17
N ARG A 10 -4.16 2.34 -8.76
CA ARG A 10 -3.19 3.37 -8.35
C ARG A 10 -2.46 2.96 -7.08
N ILE A 11 -3.18 2.42 -6.10
CA ILE A 11 -2.57 1.92 -4.85
C ILE A 11 -1.55 0.85 -5.17
N ASN A 12 -1.89 -0.09 -6.04
CA ASN A 12 -0.99 -1.18 -6.42
C ASN A 12 0.21 -0.67 -7.22
N SER A 13 0.02 0.34 -8.09
CA SER A 13 1.12 0.97 -8.82
C SER A 13 2.10 1.65 -7.87
N VAL A 14 1.60 2.44 -6.93
CA VAL A 14 2.44 3.11 -5.91
C VAL A 14 3.13 2.07 -5.04
N SER A 15 2.43 0.99 -4.68
CA SER A 15 2.99 -0.10 -3.89
C SER A 15 4.14 -0.78 -4.63
N GLN A 16 4.01 -1.00 -5.94
CA GLN A 16 5.08 -1.58 -6.74
C GLN A 16 6.28 -0.64 -6.82
N GLU A 17 6.04 0.66 -6.97
CA GLU A 17 7.13 1.65 -6.94
C GLU A 17 7.86 1.63 -5.60
N LEU A 18 7.12 1.49 -4.50
CA LEU A 18 7.70 1.35 -3.16
C LEU A 18 8.58 0.11 -3.06
N VAL A 19 8.09 -1.03 -3.54
CA VAL A 19 8.88 -2.27 -3.54
C VAL A 19 10.19 -2.07 -4.30
N ASN A 20 10.12 -1.41 -5.45
CA ASN A 20 11.29 -1.13 -6.26
C ASN A 20 12.29 -0.24 -5.51
N LEU A 21 11.80 0.83 -4.87
CA LEU A 21 12.65 1.73 -4.07
C LEU A 21 13.29 1.01 -2.89
N LEU A 22 12.53 0.17 -2.20
CA LEU A 22 13.00 -0.56 -1.03
C LEU A 22 13.98 -1.67 -1.39
N SER A 23 13.99 -2.10 -2.65
CA SER A 23 14.89 -3.15 -3.14
C SER A 23 16.22 -2.62 -3.64
N GLU A 24 16.37 -1.31 -3.75
CA GLU A 24 17.61 -0.69 -4.20
C GLU A 24 18.70 -0.77 -3.13
N SER A 25 19.96 -0.87 -3.56
CA SER A 25 21.10 -0.92 -2.64
C SER A 25 21.31 0.39 -1.89
N ASN A 26 21.02 1.52 -2.54
CA ASN A 26 21.06 2.85 -1.94
C ASN A 26 19.65 3.36 -1.74
N LEU A 27 19.18 3.39 -0.49
CA LEU A 27 17.81 3.78 -0.17
C LEU A 27 17.68 5.30 -0.14
N ASP A 28 16.71 5.82 -0.91
CA ASP A 28 16.30 7.21 -0.84
C ASP A 28 15.10 7.31 0.12
N LEU A 29 15.38 7.61 1.39
CA LEU A 29 14.37 7.64 2.44
C LEU A 29 13.30 8.72 2.19
N ASP A 30 13.67 9.83 1.58
CA ASP A 30 12.72 10.90 1.25
C ASP A 30 11.72 10.43 0.20
N CYS A 31 12.19 9.74 -0.84
CA CYS A 31 11.30 9.17 -1.85
C CYS A 31 10.41 8.08 -1.27
N ILE A 32 10.96 7.23 -0.41
CA ILE A 32 10.21 6.17 0.25
C ILE A 32 9.08 6.78 1.11
N SER A 33 9.40 7.79 1.91
CA SER A 33 8.41 8.47 2.74
C SER A 33 7.33 9.13 1.90
N ALA A 34 7.70 9.78 0.79
CA ALA A 34 6.73 10.42 -0.10
C ALA A 34 5.78 9.39 -0.70
N LYS A 35 6.29 8.23 -1.12
CA LYS A 35 5.46 7.16 -1.69
C LYS A 35 4.55 6.52 -0.64
N LEU A 36 5.04 6.35 0.59
CA LEU A 36 4.22 5.85 1.69
C LEU A 36 3.05 6.80 1.98
N ASN A 37 3.30 8.11 2.00
CA ASN A 37 2.27 9.11 2.21
C ASN A 37 1.26 9.14 1.08
N GLU A 38 1.71 9.05 -0.17
CA GLU A 38 0.85 8.98 -1.34
C GLU A 38 -0.06 7.76 -1.28
N ARG A 39 0.51 6.60 -0.94
CA ARG A 39 -0.22 5.35 -0.81
C ARG A 39 -1.29 5.43 0.27
N GLU A 40 -0.94 5.99 1.43
CA GLU A 40 -1.88 6.15 2.55
C GLU A 40 -3.06 7.04 2.16
N ALA A 41 -2.79 8.15 1.46
CA ALA A 41 -3.85 9.04 0.99
C ALA A 41 -4.80 8.32 0.03
N LEU A 42 -4.27 7.48 -0.85
CA LEU A 42 -5.09 6.69 -1.78
C LEU A 42 -5.94 5.65 -1.05
N ILE A 43 -5.39 5.01 -0.01
CA ILE A 43 -6.12 4.05 0.81
C ILE A 43 -7.26 4.75 1.55
N GLU A 44 -7.01 5.95 2.09
CA GLU A 44 -8.05 6.74 2.75
C GLU A 44 -9.17 7.12 1.79
N GLN A 45 -8.84 7.50 0.55
CA GLN A 45 -9.82 7.78 -0.48
C GLN A 45 -10.68 6.54 -0.77
N LEU A 46 -10.05 5.38 -0.87
CA LEU A 46 -10.77 4.13 -1.09
C LEU A 46 -11.76 3.84 0.03
N SER A 47 -11.34 4.07 1.28
CA SER A 47 -12.19 3.85 2.46
C SER A 47 -13.41 4.77 2.49
N SER A 48 -13.33 5.94 1.86
CA SER A 48 -14.43 6.90 1.82
C SER A 48 -15.43 6.65 0.68
N LEU A 49 -15.12 5.73 -0.25
CA LEU A 49 -16.00 5.41 -1.35
C LEU A 49 -17.21 4.60 -0.86
N PRO A 50 -18.43 4.84 -1.42
CA PRO A 50 -19.59 4.08 -1.01
C PRO A 50 -19.46 2.61 -1.41
N PRO A 51 -20.09 1.69 -0.63
CA PRO A 51 -20.08 0.28 -0.99
C PRO A 51 -20.85 0.05 -2.30
N GLU A 52 -20.32 -0.84 -3.12
CA GLU A 52 -20.93 -1.17 -4.40
C GLU A 52 -21.74 -2.45 -4.26
N LEU A 53 -23.06 -2.29 -4.13
CA LEU A 53 -23.97 -3.39 -3.81
C LEU A 53 -24.37 -4.21 -5.03
N ASP A 54 -24.39 -3.59 -6.22
CA ASP A 54 -24.90 -4.23 -7.44
C ASP A 54 -23.82 -4.34 -8.53
N ALA A 55 -22.61 -4.71 -8.12
CA ALA A 55 -21.50 -4.84 -9.06
C ALA A 55 -21.66 -6.06 -9.98
N PRO A 56 -21.38 -5.91 -11.29
CA PRO A 56 -21.26 -7.08 -12.17
C PRO A 56 -20.20 -8.05 -11.66
N VAL A 57 -20.39 -9.34 -11.95
CA VAL A 57 -19.46 -10.40 -11.54
C VAL A 57 -18.03 -10.12 -12.01
N THR A 58 -17.88 -9.65 -13.24
CA THR A 58 -16.56 -9.33 -13.81
C THR A 58 -15.83 -8.26 -13.01
N VAL A 59 -16.56 -7.26 -12.51
CA VAL A 59 -15.99 -6.19 -11.68
C VAL A 59 -15.60 -6.74 -10.32
N THR A 60 -16.45 -7.57 -9.73
CA THR A 60 -16.16 -8.20 -8.44
C THR A 60 -14.92 -9.07 -8.53
N GLU A 61 -14.77 -9.85 -9.60
CA GLU A 61 -13.59 -10.67 -9.85
C GLU A 61 -12.34 -9.81 -9.99
N ARG A 62 -12.43 -8.71 -10.73
CA ARG A 62 -11.31 -7.79 -10.90
C ARG A 62 -10.89 -7.15 -9.57
N LEU A 63 -11.85 -6.75 -8.74
CA LEU A 63 -11.56 -6.21 -7.41
C LEU A 63 -10.88 -7.23 -6.52
N LEU A 64 -11.30 -8.49 -6.60
CA LEU A 64 -10.66 -9.56 -5.83
C LEU A 64 -9.20 -9.75 -6.25
N GLU A 65 -8.93 -9.76 -7.55
CA GLU A 65 -7.56 -9.84 -8.08
C GLU A 65 -6.70 -8.70 -7.56
N LEU A 66 -7.24 -7.47 -7.59
CA LEU A 66 -6.53 -6.29 -7.12
C LEU A 66 -6.27 -6.34 -5.62
N LYS A 67 -7.21 -6.85 -4.83
CA LYS A 67 -7.03 -7.04 -3.39
C LYS A 67 -5.95 -8.07 -3.08
N ILE A 68 -5.90 -9.15 -3.84
CA ILE A 68 -4.86 -10.18 -3.69
C ILE A 68 -3.50 -9.56 -3.98
N MET A 69 -3.39 -8.79 -5.07
CA MET A 69 -2.15 -8.09 -5.41
C MET A 69 -1.73 -7.11 -4.31
N PHE A 70 -2.69 -6.34 -3.79
CA PHE A 70 -2.45 -5.41 -2.70
C PHE A 70 -1.86 -6.13 -1.48
N SER A 71 -2.45 -7.27 -1.09
CA SER A 71 -1.99 -8.05 0.06
C SER A 71 -0.57 -8.55 -0.14
N LYS A 72 -0.24 -9.03 -1.33
CA LYS A 72 1.11 -9.49 -1.65
C LYS A 72 2.12 -8.35 -1.56
N LEU A 73 1.81 -7.21 -2.17
CA LEU A 73 2.69 -6.05 -2.15
C LEU A 73 2.85 -5.51 -0.72
N ASN A 74 1.76 -5.48 0.06
CA ASN A 74 1.82 -5.09 1.47
C ASN A 74 2.80 -5.97 2.25
N GLY A 75 2.73 -7.28 2.05
CA GLY A 75 3.63 -8.21 2.72
C GLY A 75 5.09 -7.91 2.41
N ILE A 76 5.41 -7.65 1.15
CA ILE A 76 6.76 -7.32 0.72
C ILE A 76 7.22 -6.00 1.33
N ILE A 77 6.37 -4.97 1.27
CA ILE A 77 6.66 -3.65 1.83
C ILE A 77 6.93 -3.77 3.34
N MET A 78 6.07 -4.47 4.06
CA MET A 78 6.23 -4.66 5.50
C MET A 78 7.53 -5.37 5.85
N THR A 79 7.91 -6.39 5.10
CA THR A 79 9.15 -7.11 5.31
C THR A 79 10.34 -6.16 5.18
N HIS A 80 10.36 -5.34 4.15
CA HIS A 80 11.42 -4.34 3.96
C HIS A 80 11.44 -3.31 5.09
N LEU A 81 10.27 -2.79 5.49
CA LEU A 81 10.19 -1.79 6.55
C LEU A 81 10.65 -2.35 7.89
N PHE A 82 10.29 -3.59 8.22
CA PHE A 82 10.78 -4.25 9.43
C PHE A 82 12.30 -4.34 9.43
N GLY A 83 12.87 -4.71 8.28
CA GLY A 83 14.33 -4.80 8.13
C GLY A 83 15.01 -3.45 8.34
N LEU A 84 14.44 -2.38 7.78
CA LEU A 84 14.98 -1.03 7.94
C LEU A 84 14.93 -0.56 9.40
N VAL A 85 13.79 -0.78 10.06
CA VAL A 85 13.63 -0.42 11.47
C VAL A 85 14.67 -1.14 12.34
N LYS A 86 14.91 -2.41 12.05
CA LYS A 86 15.87 -3.21 12.80
C LYS A 86 17.31 -2.71 12.62
N THR A 87 17.65 -2.23 11.41
CA THR A 87 19.02 -1.83 11.09
C THR A 87 19.33 -0.37 11.33
N LYS A 88 18.35 0.53 11.18
CA LYS A 88 18.54 1.99 11.24
C LYS A 88 18.01 2.63 12.52
N GLY A 89 17.23 1.89 13.31
CA GLY A 89 16.77 2.39 14.61
C GLY A 89 15.88 3.63 14.55
N GLU A 90 16.19 4.61 15.39
CA GLU A 90 15.34 5.80 15.58
C GLU A 90 15.25 6.71 14.37
N GLU A 91 16.21 6.66 13.46
CA GLU A 91 16.20 7.49 12.26
C GLU A 91 14.98 7.20 11.38
N LEU A 92 14.32 6.07 11.60
CA LEU A 92 13.17 5.63 10.82
C LEU A 92 11.85 5.65 11.61
N ALA A 93 11.75 6.47 12.65
CA ALA A 93 10.52 6.58 13.43
C ALA A 93 9.30 6.86 12.55
N HIS A 94 9.46 7.73 11.54
CA HIS A 94 8.39 8.04 10.58
C HIS A 94 7.98 6.78 9.79
N VAL A 95 8.95 5.98 9.35
CA VAL A 95 8.70 4.73 8.63
C VAL A 95 7.98 3.73 9.53
N GLN A 96 8.32 3.67 10.82
CA GLN A 96 7.62 2.82 11.78
C GLN A 96 6.15 3.19 11.89
N THR A 97 5.84 4.48 11.93
CA THR A 97 4.45 4.95 11.98
C THR A 97 3.69 4.51 10.74
N GLN A 98 4.28 4.64 9.57
CA GLN A 98 3.68 4.20 8.31
C GLN A 98 3.48 2.69 8.29
N ARG A 99 4.43 1.93 8.83
CA ARG A 99 4.31 0.47 8.92
C ARG A 99 3.10 0.06 9.76
N LYS A 100 2.87 0.72 10.88
CA LYS A 100 1.70 0.44 11.73
C LYS A 100 0.41 0.71 10.98
N ALA A 101 0.35 1.79 10.22
CA ALA A 101 -0.81 2.12 9.40
C ALA A 101 -1.06 1.03 8.35
N ILE A 102 0.00 0.55 7.68
CA ILE A 102 -0.11 -0.52 6.68
C ILE A 102 -0.67 -1.79 7.31
N GLN A 103 -0.19 -2.17 8.50
CA GLN A 103 -0.71 -3.34 9.22
C GLN A 103 -2.20 -3.21 9.52
N SER A 104 -2.63 -2.02 9.94
CA SER A 104 -4.04 -1.76 10.23
C SER A 104 -4.90 -1.97 8.98
N TYR A 105 -4.45 -1.47 7.83
CA TYR A 105 -5.20 -1.57 6.58
C TYR A 105 -5.31 -3.01 6.06
N GLN A 106 -4.32 -3.86 6.33
CA GLN A 106 -4.36 -5.26 5.91
C GLN A 106 -5.59 -5.99 6.44
N PHE A 107 -5.98 -5.69 7.66
CA PHE A 107 -7.14 -6.34 8.29
C PHE A 107 -8.46 -5.80 7.79
N GLN A 108 -8.48 -4.66 7.14
CA GLN A 108 -9.70 -4.03 6.63
C GLN A 108 -10.04 -4.47 5.20
N LEU A 109 -9.10 -5.04 4.51
CA LEU A 109 -9.26 -5.48 3.12
C LEU A 109 -9.49 -6.97 3.01
#